data_b501cb2bed6f7ef560816d07083a3fa8
#
_entry.id   b501cb2bed6f7ef560816d07083a3fa8
#
_cell.length_a   1.000
_cell.length_b   1.000
_cell.length_c   1.000
_cell.angle_alpha   90.00
_cell.angle_beta   90.00
_cell.angle_gamma   90.00
#
_symmetry.space_group_name_H-M   'P 1'
#
loop_
_entity.id
_entity.type
_entity.pdbx_description
1 polymer ?
#
loop_
_entity_poly.entity_id
_entity_poly.type
_entity_poly.pdbx_seq_one_letter_code
_entity_poly.pdbx_strand_id
1 'polypeptide(L)'
;LLENGLEWAEGCVFLDENDAQMILMRRGPWEVIPLARVAAMPYSKRFSFYDQVHTTGMDIKQAAASRAALTLGKDMTLRDYAQGAWRMRGLGNGQTLELIITPEVSKLVATEVAIGEGRLPQTRIAELQSMTDDEAERMRLRDVLAWLTINTMRAENVQAGLLAEQRAANVWRKHAYRLLLERNMTVGSHKCTDETQKCLDVFRERVTFIVQNAIPEKMSASRRLAQLCRQYEHIIMHNEKAKEH
;
A
#
# COMPACT_ATOMS: atom_id res chain seq x y z
N LEU A 1 25.55 6.41 4.15
CA LEU A 1 25.98 5.11 3.56
C LEU A 1 27.39 5.24 2.97
N LEU A 2 27.64 6.10 1.99
CA LEU A 2 28.95 6.25 1.36
C LEU A 2 30.03 6.77 2.32
N GLU A 3 29.69 7.62 3.26
CA GLU A 3 30.64 8.23 4.21
C GLU A 3 31.13 7.21 5.25
N ASN A 4 30.20 6.43 5.81
CA ASN A 4 30.47 5.55 6.96
C ASN A 4 30.40 4.06 6.61
N GLY A 5 30.43 3.72 5.33
CA GLY A 5 30.35 2.33 4.87
C GLY A 5 30.45 2.21 3.35
N LEU A 6 30.18 1.03 2.83
CA LEU A 6 30.20 0.72 1.40
C LEU A 6 31.53 1.09 0.73
N GLU A 7 32.67 0.82 1.37
CA GLU A 7 34.03 1.22 0.91
C GLU A 7 34.30 0.79 -0.53
N TRP A 8 33.68 -0.31 -0.99
CA TRP A 8 33.80 -0.83 -2.35
C TRP A 8 33.06 0.02 -3.40
N ALA A 9 32.04 0.82 -2.99
CA ALA A 9 31.23 1.61 -3.90
C ALA A 9 31.89 2.96 -4.21
N GLU A 10 31.97 3.30 -5.48
CA GLU A 10 32.45 4.60 -5.95
C GLU A 10 31.35 5.64 -6.01
N GLY A 11 30.08 5.22 -5.97
CA GLY A 11 28.91 6.09 -5.92
C GLY A 11 27.64 5.37 -5.58
N CYS A 12 26.65 6.16 -5.15
CA CYS A 12 25.28 5.72 -4.87
C CYS A 12 24.33 6.20 -5.99
N VAL A 13 23.73 5.27 -6.69
CA VAL A 13 22.74 5.54 -7.74
C VAL A 13 21.34 5.57 -7.12
N PHE A 14 20.55 6.55 -7.47
CA PHE A 14 19.18 6.73 -7.01
C PHE A 14 18.33 7.42 -8.08
N LEU A 15 17.03 7.51 -7.87
CA LEU A 15 16.10 8.25 -8.72
C LEU A 15 15.78 9.59 -8.06
N ASP A 16 15.73 10.65 -8.85
CA ASP A 16 15.31 11.98 -8.37
C ASP A 16 13.78 12.16 -8.47
N GLU A 17 13.28 13.34 -8.13
CA GLU A 17 11.84 13.69 -8.17
C GLU A 17 11.20 13.57 -9.56
N ASN A 18 12.00 13.48 -10.62
CA ASN A 18 11.56 13.35 -12.01
C ASN A 18 11.81 11.93 -12.57
N ASP A 19 12.07 10.94 -11.70
CA ASP A 19 12.45 9.58 -12.07
C ASP A 19 13.75 9.49 -12.89
N ALA A 20 14.60 10.54 -12.86
CA ALA A 20 15.88 10.53 -13.54
C ALA A 20 16.94 9.78 -12.72
N GLN A 21 17.74 8.94 -13.40
CA GLN A 21 18.82 8.21 -12.77
C GLN A 21 19.99 9.13 -12.45
N MET A 22 20.23 9.36 -11.17
CA MET A 22 21.29 10.19 -10.64
C MET A 22 22.32 9.34 -9.88
N ILE A 23 23.52 9.85 -9.73
CA ILE A 23 24.55 9.23 -8.91
C ILE A 23 25.24 10.28 -8.02
N LEU A 24 25.32 9.96 -6.74
CA LEU A 24 26.15 10.68 -5.78
C LEU A 24 27.53 10.04 -5.78
N MET A 25 28.55 10.80 -6.17
CA MET A 25 29.93 10.32 -6.26
C MET A 25 30.64 10.34 -4.89
N ARG A 26 31.42 9.31 -4.60
CA ARG A 26 32.25 9.25 -3.37
C ARG A 26 33.48 10.18 -3.41
N ARG A 27 34.08 10.33 -4.59
CA ARG A 27 35.34 11.10 -4.75
C ARG A 27 35.05 12.52 -5.23
N GLY A 28 35.71 13.48 -4.61
CA GLY A 28 35.55 14.89 -4.89
C GLY A 28 34.58 15.59 -3.93
N PRO A 29 34.20 16.83 -4.20
CA PRO A 29 33.06 17.42 -3.51
C PRO A 29 31.84 16.52 -3.77
N TRP A 30 31.06 16.26 -2.74
CA TRP A 30 29.83 15.48 -2.84
C TRP A 30 28.95 16.05 -3.96
N GLU A 31 29.07 15.47 -5.14
CA GLU A 31 28.39 15.95 -6.34
C GLU A 31 27.38 14.91 -6.80
N VAL A 32 26.16 15.39 -7.05
CA VAL A 32 25.10 14.61 -7.69
C VAL A 32 25.11 14.95 -9.17
N ILE A 33 25.32 13.93 -9.98
CA ILE A 33 25.35 14.07 -11.43
C ILE A 33 24.44 13.04 -12.11
N PRO A 34 23.96 13.29 -13.33
CA PRO A 34 23.25 12.27 -14.09
C PRO A 34 24.09 11.02 -14.31
N LEU A 35 23.51 9.82 -14.05
CA LEU A 35 24.21 8.54 -14.18
C LEU A 35 24.81 8.34 -15.58
N ALA A 36 24.20 8.92 -16.61
CA ALA A 36 24.68 8.87 -17.98
C ALA A 36 26.10 9.44 -18.15
N ARG A 37 26.51 10.42 -17.31
CA ARG A 37 27.87 11.00 -17.36
C ARG A 37 28.97 10.02 -16.93
N VAL A 38 28.61 9.00 -16.17
CA VAL A 38 29.55 7.97 -15.68
C VAL A 38 29.13 6.57 -16.16
N ALA A 39 28.57 6.47 -17.37
CA ALA A 39 28.07 5.22 -17.94
C ALA A 39 29.14 4.11 -17.98
N ALA A 40 30.41 4.46 -18.12
CA ALA A 40 31.55 3.53 -18.13
C ALA A 40 31.89 2.93 -16.75
N MET A 41 31.34 3.46 -15.65
CA MET A 41 31.58 2.93 -14.30
C MET A 41 30.98 1.51 -14.20
N PRO A 42 31.75 0.50 -13.75
CA PRO A 42 31.25 -0.87 -13.58
C PRO A 42 30.07 -0.93 -12.61
N TYR A 43 29.09 -1.79 -12.88
CA TYR A 43 27.95 -2.00 -11.98
C TYR A 43 28.35 -2.49 -10.60
N SER A 44 29.45 -3.26 -10.50
CA SER A 44 30.03 -3.73 -9.23
C SER A 44 30.58 -2.62 -8.33
N LYS A 45 30.75 -1.41 -8.86
CA LYS A 45 31.24 -0.22 -8.12
C LYS A 45 30.11 0.74 -7.77
N ARG A 46 28.87 0.40 -8.08
CA ARG A 46 27.68 1.22 -7.82
C ARG A 46 26.86 0.58 -6.71
N PHE A 47 26.48 1.36 -5.72
CA PHE A 47 25.41 1.02 -4.81
C PHE A 47 24.10 1.59 -5.36
N SER A 48 23.06 0.79 -5.49
CA SER A 48 21.73 1.26 -5.94
C SER A 48 20.83 1.44 -4.74
N PHE A 49 20.26 2.63 -4.61
CA PHE A 49 19.30 2.94 -3.57
C PHE A 49 17.91 3.19 -4.19
N TYR A 50 16.92 2.50 -3.67
CA TYR A 50 15.51 2.74 -3.97
C TYR A 50 14.80 3.16 -2.69
N ASP A 51 14.14 4.29 -2.73
CA ASP A 51 13.12 4.61 -1.73
C ASP A 51 11.79 3.92 -2.06
N GLN A 52 10.81 4.04 -1.18
CA GLN A 52 9.53 3.35 -1.37
C GLN A 52 8.75 3.85 -2.59
N VAL A 53 8.83 5.14 -2.90
CA VAL A 53 8.12 5.74 -4.04
C VAL A 53 8.64 5.18 -5.36
N HIS A 54 9.97 5.09 -5.49
CA HIS A 54 10.64 4.63 -6.70
C HIS A 54 10.81 3.10 -6.79
N THR A 55 10.17 2.34 -5.89
CA THR A 55 10.05 0.88 -6.09
C THR A 55 9.14 0.52 -7.26
N THR A 56 8.39 1.48 -7.79
CA THR A 56 7.66 1.39 -9.07
C THR A 56 8.30 2.32 -10.09
N GLY A 57 8.23 1.99 -11.37
CA GLY A 57 8.77 2.83 -12.45
C GLY A 57 10.08 2.33 -13.04
N MET A 58 11.16 3.10 -12.91
CA MET A 58 12.43 2.87 -13.59
C MET A 58 13.32 1.81 -12.93
N ASP A 59 13.98 1.01 -13.74
CA ASP A 59 14.96 0.04 -13.26
C ASP A 59 16.39 0.60 -13.33
N ILE A 60 17.12 0.52 -12.23
CA ILE A 60 18.56 0.75 -12.19
C ILE A 60 19.26 -0.57 -12.48
N LYS A 61 20.09 -0.62 -13.53
CA LYS A 61 20.86 -1.82 -13.88
C LYS A 61 21.88 -2.13 -12.78
N GLN A 62 21.94 -3.40 -12.38
CA GLN A 62 22.79 -3.91 -11.31
C GLN A 62 23.71 -5.01 -11.80
N ALA A 63 24.76 -5.33 -11.01
CA ALA A 63 25.65 -6.46 -11.32
C ALA A 63 24.91 -7.81 -11.23
N ALA A 64 25.38 -8.80 -12.02
CA ALA A 64 24.74 -10.12 -12.10
C ALA A 64 24.69 -10.88 -10.76
N ALA A 65 25.66 -10.64 -9.86
CA ALA A 65 25.75 -11.27 -8.55
C ALA A 65 25.49 -10.28 -7.40
N SER A 66 24.62 -9.29 -7.62
CA SER A 66 24.30 -8.30 -6.60
C SER A 66 23.53 -8.90 -5.44
N ARG A 67 23.81 -8.43 -4.23
CA ARG A 67 23.02 -8.67 -3.03
C ARG A 67 22.26 -7.40 -2.68
N ALA A 68 20.98 -7.50 -2.43
CA ALA A 68 20.16 -6.37 -2.00
C ALA A 68 19.68 -6.56 -0.57
N ALA A 69 19.60 -5.46 0.17
CA ALA A 69 18.94 -5.40 1.45
C ALA A 69 17.54 -4.76 1.25
N LEU A 70 16.49 -5.44 1.67
CA LEU A 70 15.13 -4.93 1.67
C LEU A 70 14.66 -4.73 3.10
N THR A 71 14.32 -3.48 3.44
CA THR A 71 13.79 -3.14 4.76
C THR A 71 12.28 -3.33 4.81
N LEU A 72 11.76 -3.96 5.86
CA LEU A 72 10.33 -4.12 6.06
C LEU A 72 9.75 -2.94 6.86
N GLY A 73 8.77 -2.25 6.29
CA GLY A 73 7.97 -1.24 6.98
C GLY A 73 6.75 -1.86 7.67
N LYS A 74 6.26 -1.24 8.74
CA LYS A 74 5.19 -1.81 9.59
C LYS A 74 3.85 -2.06 8.88
N ASP A 75 3.53 -1.29 7.83
CA ASP A 75 2.28 -1.38 7.09
C ASP A 75 2.48 -1.95 5.67
N MET A 76 3.66 -2.55 5.41
CA MET A 76 4.02 -3.10 4.11
C MET A 76 3.08 -4.23 3.71
N THR A 77 2.60 -4.18 2.48
CA THR A 77 1.80 -5.24 1.86
C THR A 77 2.70 -6.20 1.07
N LEU A 78 2.16 -7.37 0.70
CA LEU A 78 2.86 -8.30 -0.18
C LEU A 78 3.19 -7.67 -1.55
N ARG A 79 2.34 -6.75 -2.03
CA ARG A 79 2.59 -5.99 -3.26
C ARG A 79 3.81 -5.09 -3.12
N ASP A 80 3.88 -4.31 -2.04
CA ASP A 80 5.01 -3.39 -1.80
C ASP A 80 6.32 -4.16 -1.68
N TYR A 81 6.30 -5.27 -0.94
CA TYR A 81 7.43 -6.20 -0.84
C TYR A 81 7.85 -6.72 -2.21
N ALA A 82 6.90 -7.25 -2.99
CA ALA A 82 7.17 -7.80 -4.31
C ALA A 82 7.73 -6.72 -5.28
N GLN A 83 7.20 -5.50 -5.24
CA GLN A 83 7.69 -4.39 -6.05
C GLN A 83 9.14 -4.04 -5.73
N GLY A 84 9.48 -3.96 -4.43
CA GLY A 84 10.85 -3.73 -3.98
C GLY A 84 11.79 -4.88 -4.36
N ALA A 85 11.40 -6.13 -4.06
CA ALA A 85 12.19 -7.31 -4.35
C ALA A 85 12.44 -7.47 -5.87
N TRP A 86 11.45 -7.17 -6.69
CA TRP A 86 11.53 -7.30 -8.16
C TRP A 86 12.43 -6.27 -8.85
N ARG A 87 12.95 -5.27 -8.11
CA ARG A 87 14.03 -4.42 -8.60
C ARG A 87 15.32 -5.21 -8.80
N MET A 88 15.43 -6.38 -8.16
CA MET A 88 16.47 -7.37 -8.40
C MET A 88 16.04 -8.32 -9.53
N ARG A 89 16.30 -7.94 -10.78
CA ARG A 89 15.84 -8.67 -11.98
C ARG A 89 16.51 -10.03 -12.19
N GLY A 90 17.60 -10.28 -11.50
CA GLY A 90 18.34 -11.54 -11.54
C GLY A 90 18.14 -12.43 -10.32
N LEU A 91 17.05 -12.26 -9.56
CA LEU A 91 16.70 -13.18 -8.48
C LEU A 91 16.55 -14.62 -9.03
N GLY A 92 17.21 -15.58 -8.37
CA GLY A 92 17.31 -16.94 -8.88
C GLY A 92 18.41 -17.17 -9.93
N ASN A 93 19.03 -16.11 -10.47
CA ASN A 93 20.11 -16.14 -11.45
C ASN A 93 21.37 -15.42 -10.90
N GLY A 94 21.74 -15.68 -9.66
CA GLY A 94 22.94 -15.14 -9.02
C GLY A 94 22.70 -13.89 -8.14
N GLN A 95 21.59 -13.19 -8.30
CA GLN A 95 21.21 -12.13 -7.38
C GLN A 95 20.49 -12.68 -6.15
N THR A 96 20.73 -12.07 -4.99
CA THR A 96 20.14 -12.48 -3.71
C THR A 96 19.52 -11.30 -2.99
N LEU A 97 18.56 -11.59 -2.11
CA LEU A 97 17.83 -10.62 -1.31
C LEU A 97 17.97 -10.99 0.17
N GLU A 98 18.31 -10.01 0.99
CA GLU A 98 18.34 -10.12 2.44
C GLU A 98 17.28 -9.19 3.04
N LEU A 99 16.52 -9.69 4.00
CA LEU A 99 15.50 -8.90 4.70
C LEU A 99 16.10 -8.25 5.93
N ILE A 100 15.92 -6.93 6.05
CA ILE A 100 16.24 -6.20 7.27
C ILE A 100 14.94 -5.94 8.02
N ILE A 101 14.84 -6.52 9.20
CA ILE A 101 13.65 -6.46 10.06
C ILE A 101 14.04 -5.76 11.35
N THR A 102 13.41 -4.61 11.64
CA THR A 102 13.63 -3.95 12.93
C THR A 102 12.99 -4.75 14.08
N PRO A 103 13.47 -4.61 15.32
CA PRO A 103 12.88 -5.31 16.46
C PRO A 103 11.36 -5.06 16.61
N GLU A 104 10.91 -3.83 16.32
CA GLU A 104 9.49 -3.46 16.36
C GLU A 104 8.67 -4.23 15.32
N VAL A 105 9.15 -4.30 14.08
CA VAL A 105 8.49 -5.04 13.00
C VAL A 105 8.52 -6.54 13.28
N SER A 106 9.63 -7.07 13.78
CA SER A 106 9.74 -8.48 14.18
C SER A 106 8.70 -8.87 15.23
N LYS A 107 8.52 -8.03 16.25
CA LYS A 107 7.49 -8.23 17.28
C LYS A 107 6.08 -8.15 16.70
N LEU A 108 5.85 -7.19 15.79
CA LEU A 108 4.57 -7.03 15.12
C LEU A 108 4.22 -8.27 14.29
N VAL A 109 5.16 -8.76 13.49
CA VAL A 109 5.01 -9.99 12.69
C VAL A 109 4.63 -11.18 13.56
N ALA A 110 5.39 -11.45 14.63
CA ALA A 110 5.11 -12.55 15.54
C ALA A 110 3.73 -12.42 16.21
N THR A 111 3.34 -11.21 16.60
CA THR A 111 2.05 -10.94 17.22
C THR A 111 0.89 -11.20 16.26
N GLU A 112 0.94 -10.66 15.06
CA GLU A 112 -0.13 -10.77 14.08
C GLU A 112 -0.31 -12.21 13.58
N VAL A 113 0.80 -12.93 13.36
CA VAL A 113 0.75 -14.32 12.94
C VAL A 113 0.16 -15.20 14.05
N ALA A 114 0.59 -15.01 15.31
CA ALA A 114 0.04 -15.75 16.44
C ALA A 114 -1.47 -15.54 16.59
N ILE A 115 -1.94 -14.29 16.47
CA ILE A 115 -3.38 -13.96 16.49
C ILE A 115 -4.12 -14.65 15.35
N GLY A 116 -3.53 -14.63 14.14
CA GLY A 116 -4.10 -15.29 12.98
C GLY A 116 -4.21 -16.83 13.15
N GLU A 117 -3.31 -17.43 13.92
CA GLU A 117 -3.32 -18.86 14.29
C GLU A 117 -4.23 -19.16 15.50
N GLY A 118 -4.86 -18.15 16.11
CA GLY A 118 -5.63 -18.30 17.35
C GLY A 118 -4.77 -18.59 18.60
N ARG A 119 -3.51 -18.17 18.58
CA ARG A 119 -2.50 -18.41 19.63
C ARG A 119 -2.11 -17.13 20.35
N LEU A 120 -1.54 -17.25 21.52
CA LEU A 120 -0.99 -16.11 22.24
C LEU A 120 0.35 -15.67 21.62
N PRO A 121 0.61 -14.34 21.47
CA PRO A 121 1.85 -13.84 20.90
C PRO A 121 3.12 -14.31 21.62
N GLN A 122 3.07 -14.46 22.96
CA GLN A 122 4.18 -14.93 23.75
C GLN A 122 4.60 -16.36 23.40
N THR A 123 3.64 -17.23 23.03
CA THR A 123 3.91 -18.60 22.62
C THR A 123 4.76 -18.63 21.35
N ARG A 124 4.45 -17.77 20.37
CA ARG A 124 5.20 -17.69 19.11
C ARG A 124 6.62 -17.20 19.32
N ILE A 125 6.80 -16.19 20.17
CA ILE A 125 8.13 -15.65 20.52
C ILE A 125 8.97 -16.74 21.22
N ALA A 126 8.39 -17.48 22.15
CA ALA A 126 9.08 -18.54 22.86
C ALA A 126 9.49 -19.70 21.92
N GLU A 127 8.62 -20.06 20.97
CA GLU A 127 8.95 -21.06 19.94
C GLU A 127 10.17 -20.66 19.12
N LEU A 128 10.19 -19.42 18.60
CA LEU A 128 11.31 -18.92 17.81
C LEU A 128 12.63 -18.90 18.60
N GLN A 129 12.56 -18.70 19.93
CA GLN A 129 13.72 -18.73 20.81
C GLN A 129 14.22 -20.15 21.13
N SER A 130 13.36 -21.17 21.01
CA SER A 130 13.69 -22.57 21.30
C SER A 130 14.20 -23.33 20.08
N MET A 131 14.13 -22.76 18.89
CA MET A 131 14.58 -23.37 17.64
C MET A 131 16.07 -23.16 17.39
N THR A 132 16.66 -23.99 16.53
CA THR A 132 17.96 -23.70 15.95
C THR A 132 17.91 -22.47 15.06
N ASP A 133 19.06 -21.82 14.84
CA ASP A 133 19.11 -20.59 14.03
C ASP A 133 18.50 -20.78 12.63
N ASP A 134 18.81 -21.89 11.96
CA ASP A 134 18.28 -22.21 10.63
C ASP A 134 16.76 -22.44 10.63
N GLU A 135 16.24 -23.11 11.65
CA GLU A 135 14.80 -23.36 11.79
C GLU A 135 14.07 -22.06 12.11
N ALA A 136 14.62 -21.24 13.01
CA ALA A 136 14.09 -19.94 13.38
C ALA A 136 14.07 -18.99 12.18
N GLU A 137 15.10 -18.99 11.34
CA GLU A 137 15.16 -18.18 10.12
C GLU A 137 14.06 -18.58 9.13
N ARG A 138 13.93 -19.87 8.84
CA ARG A 138 12.87 -20.39 7.95
C ARG A 138 11.47 -20.05 8.49
N MET A 139 11.29 -20.15 9.79
CA MET A 139 10.03 -19.83 10.45
C MET A 139 9.73 -18.31 10.34
N ARG A 140 10.73 -17.45 10.61
CA ARG A 140 10.58 -15.99 10.44
C ARG A 140 10.21 -15.59 9.02
N LEU A 141 10.81 -16.23 8.01
CA LEU A 141 10.45 -15.96 6.60
C LEU A 141 8.99 -16.34 6.29
N ARG A 142 8.51 -17.47 6.83
CA ARG A 142 7.09 -17.84 6.72
C ARG A 142 6.18 -16.86 7.43
N ASP A 143 6.57 -16.42 8.62
CA ASP A 143 5.81 -15.42 9.40
C ASP A 143 5.74 -14.09 8.68
N VAL A 144 6.84 -13.64 8.08
CA VAL A 144 6.87 -12.42 7.25
C VAL A 144 5.92 -12.57 6.07
N LEU A 145 5.92 -13.69 5.35
CA LEU A 145 5.02 -13.90 4.23
C LEU A 145 3.55 -13.91 4.67
N ALA A 146 3.24 -14.59 5.78
CA ALA A 146 1.89 -14.61 6.34
C ALA A 146 1.45 -13.20 6.75
N TRP A 147 2.31 -12.45 7.44
CA TRP A 147 2.05 -11.06 7.86
C TRP A 147 1.83 -10.11 6.68
N LEU A 148 2.66 -10.17 5.64
CA LEU A 148 2.49 -9.39 4.41
C LEU A 148 1.15 -9.70 3.72
N THR A 149 0.74 -10.98 3.73
CA THR A 149 -0.55 -11.41 3.20
C THR A 149 -1.71 -10.86 4.04
N ILE A 150 -1.61 -10.92 5.37
CA ILE A 150 -2.61 -10.34 6.28
C ILE A 150 -2.76 -8.83 6.02
N ASN A 151 -1.65 -8.09 5.91
CA ASN A 151 -1.67 -6.67 5.60
C ASN A 151 -2.32 -6.38 4.24
N THR A 152 -2.03 -7.20 3.23
CA THR A 152 -2.66 -7.11 1.90
C THR A 152 -4.17 -7.30 2.00
N MET A 153 -4.63 -8.36 2.67
CA MET A 153 -6.06 -8.63 2.85
C MET A 153 -6.77 -7.50 3.60
N ARG A 154 -6.11 -6.92 4.62
CA ARG A 154 -6.64 -5.75 5.34
C ARG A 154 -6.77 -4.53 4.43
N ALA A 155 -5.75 -4.23 3.64
CA ALA A 155 -5.77 -3.12 2.70
C ALA A 155 -6.86 -3.30 1.63
N GLU A 156 -6.99 -4.50 1.08
CA GLU A 156 -8.04 -4.82 0.09
C GLU A 156 -9.44 -4.74 0.68
N ASN A 157 -9.63 -5.19 1.92
CA ASN A 157 -10.92 -5.09 2.60
C ASN A 157 -11.34 -3.63 2.84
N VAL A 158 -10.39 -2.76 3.20
CA VAL A 158 -10.62 -1.32 3.30
C VAL A 158 -11.01 -0.74 1.93
N GLN A 159 -10.26 -1.08 0.87
CA GLN A 159 -10.56 -0.61 -0.47
C GLN A 159 -11.92 -1.12 -0.99
N ALA A 160 -12.28 -2.37 -0.72
CA ALA A 160 -13.58 -2.91 -1.07
C ALA A 160 -14.73 -2.15 -0.37
N GLY A 161 -14.55 -1.79 0.91
CA GLY A 161 -15.48 -0.95 1.65
C GLY A 161 -15.64 0.44 1.02
N LEU A 162 -14.52 1.06 0.63
CA LEU A 162 -14.50 2.35 -0.07
C LEU A 162 -15.27 2.32 -1.38
N LEU A 163 -15.01 1.30 -2.20
CA LEU A 163 -15.68 1.13 -3.49
C LEU A 163 -17.18 0.92 -3.31
N ALA A 164 -17.60 0.17 -2.29
CA ALA A 164 -19.02 -0.05 -1.98
C ALA A 164 -19.70 1.29 -1.60
N GLU A 165 -19.06 2.11 -0.75
CA GLU A 165 -19.57 3.44 -0.39
C GLU A 165 -19.64 4.38 -1.60
N GLN A 166 -18.60 4.37 -2.44
CA GLN A 166 -18.60 5.17 -3.68
C GLN A 166 -19.71 4.75 -4.65
N ARG A 167 -19.97 3.45 -4.78
CA ARG A 167 -21.06 2.94 -5.61
C ARG A 167 -22.41 3.41 -5.08
N ALA A 168 -22.66 3.28 -3.78
CA ALA A 168 -23.87 3.83 -3.16
C ALA A 168 -24.01 5.32 -3.42
N ALA A 169 -22.97 6.12 -3.15
CA ALA A 169 -22.95 7.55 -3.41
C ALA A 169 -23.22 7.89 -4.89
N ASN A 170 -22.71 7.10 -5.84
CA ASN A 170 -22.97 7.30 -7.27
C ASN A 170 -24.42 7.05 -7.66
N VAL A 171 -25.12 6.11 -7.02
CA VAL A 171 -26.57 5.91 -7.23
C VAL A 171 -27.34 7.18 -6.84
N TRP A 172 -27.02 7.76 -5.66
CA TRP A 172 -27.62 9.02 -5.20
C TRP A 172 -27.30 10.20 -6.10
N ARG A 173 -26.05 10.29 -6.53
CA ARG A 173 -25.64 11.36 -7.48
C ARG A 173 -26.43 11.28 -8.76
N LYS A 174 -26.59 10.10 -9.34
CA LYS A 174 -27.41 9.91 -10.56
C LYS A 174 -28.87 10.28 -10.33
N HIS A 175 -29.43 9.91 -9.18
CA HIS A 175 -30.80 10.27 -8.84
C HIS A 175 -30.97 11.78 -8.66
N ALA A 176 -30.11 12.43 -7.88
CA ALA A 176 -30.10 13.90 -7.71
C ALA A 176 -29.96 14.63 -9.04
N TYR A 177 -29.05 14.18 -9.91
CA TYR A 177 -28.84 14.74 -11.23
C TYR A 177 -30.08 14.63 -12.12
N ARG A 178 -30.75 13.48 -12.10
CA ARG A 178 -32.00 13.27 -12.82
C ARG A 178 -33.10 14.23 -12.34
N LEU A 179 -33.30 14.36 -11.04
CA LEU A 179 -34.28 15.30 -10.46
C LEU A 179 -33.97 16.74 -10.84
N LEU A 180 -32.70 17.13 -10.87
CA LEU A 180 -32.28 18.48 -11.30
C LEU A 180 -32.56 18.70 -12.79
N LEU A 181 -32.33 17.71 -13.66
CA LEU A 181 -32.63 17.81 -15.09
C LEU A 181 -34.13 17.90 -15.36
N GLU A 182 -34.92 17.07 -14.72
CA GLU A 182 -36.39 17.06 -14.86
C GLU A 182 -36.99 18.41 -14.46
N ARG A 183 -36.36 19.12 -13.51
CA ARG A 183 -36.83 20.44 -13.06
C ARG A 183 -36.36 21.60 -13.92
N ASN A 184 -35.16 21.53 -14.48
CA ASN A 184 -34.70 22.55 -15.42
C ASN A 184 -35.50 22.53 -16.73
N MET A 185 -36.21 21.46 -17.01
CA MET A 185 -37.15 21.37 -18.15
C MET A 185 -38.49 22.04 -17.87
N THR A 186 -38.81 22.32 -16.59
CA THR A 186 -40.04 23.05 -16.19
C THR A 186 -39.62 24.48 -15.79
N VAL A 187 -39.69 25.40 -16.73
CA VAL A 187 -39.37 26.80 -16.55
C VAL A 187 -40.21 27.42 -15.43
N GLY A 188 -39.54 27.89 -14.35
CA GLY A 188 -40.15 28.89 -13.48
C GLY A 188 -40.20 28.62 -11.96
N SER A 189 -39.76 27.51 -11.41
CA SER A 189 -39.78 27.31 -9.95
C SER A 189 -38.42 26.96 -9.40
N HIS A 190 -37.75 27.94 -8.77
CA HIS A 190 -36.44 27.76 -8.14
C HIS A 190 -36.47 27.18 -6.72
N LYS A 191 -37.55 26.57 -6.29
CA LYS A 191 -37.60 25.88 -4.98
C LYS A 191 -37.06 24.46 -5.11
N CYS A 192 -35.89 24.23 -4.52
CA CYS A 192 -35.39 22.89 -4.28
C CYS A 192 -36.38 22.14 -3.38
N THR A 193 -36.85 20.96 -3.77
CA THR A 193 -37.65 20.13 -2.85
C THR A 193 -36.72 19.54 -1.80
N ASP A 194 -37.29 19.23 -0.62
CA ASP A 194 -36.56 18.55 0.47
C ASP A 194 -35.86 17.26 0.00
N GLU A 195 -36.48 16.57 -0.94
CA GLU A 195 -35.91 15.33 -1.50
C GLU A 195 -34.68 15.59 -2.38
N THR A 196 -34.73 16.63 -3.23
CA THR A 196 -33.55 17.06 -4.01
C THR A 196 -32.45 17.58 -3.10
N GLN A 197 -32.83 18.33 -2.05
CA GLN A 197 -31.85 18.81 -1.08
C GLN A 197 -31.16 17.68 -0.35
N LYS A 198 -31.91 16.67 0.12
CA LYS A 198 -31.35 15.44 0.73
C LYS A 198 -30.39 14.71 -0.21
N CYS A 199 -30.75 14.58 -1.49
CA CYS A 199 -29.86 13.98 -2.49
C CYS A 199 -28.58 14.82 -2.70
N LEU A 200 -28.68 16.15 -2.69
CA LEU A 200 -27.53 17.04 -2.83
C LEU A 200 -26.64 17.04 -1.57
N ASP A 201 -27.22 16.87 -0.41
CA ASP A 201 -26.46 16.79 0.85
C ASP A 201 -25.53 15.58 0.87
N VAL A 202 -25.94 14.45 0.28
CA VAL A 202 -25.06 13.30 0.07
C VAL A 202 -23.82 13.64 -0.76
N PHE A 203 -23.91 14.59 -1.69
CA PHE A 203 -22.73 15.09 -2.42
C PHE A 203 -21.76 15.89 -1.54
N ARG A 204 -22.31 16.57 -0.52
CA ARG A 204 -21.55 17.45 0.37
C ARG A 204 -20.97 16.69 1.56
N GLU A 205 -21.55 15.55 1.92
CA GLU A 205 -20.97 14.69 2.94
C GLU A 205 -19.57 14.25 2.50
N ARG A 206 -18.58 14.75 3.21
CA ARG A 206 -17.23 14.20 3.12
C ARG A 206 -17.31 12.79 3.68
N VAL A 207 -16.96 11.81 2.87
CA VAL A 207 -16.67 10.46 3.36
C VAL A 207 -15.43 10.57 4.23
N THR A 208 -15.63 10.84 5.51
CA THR A 208 -14.56 10.87 6.48
C THR A 208 -14.23 9.44 6.85
N PHE A 209 -13.13 8.92 6.26
CA PHE A 209 -12.51 7.71 6.75
C PHE A 209 -11.93 8.00 8.12
N ILE A 210 -12.60 7.57 9.14
CA ILE A 210 -11.96 7.31 10.41
C ILE A 210 -11.24 5.98 10.21
N VAL A 211 -9.97 6.05 9.81
CA VAL A 211 -9.04 4.95 9.99
C VAL A 211 -8.85 4.81 11.50
N GLN A 212 -9.77 4.10 12.11
CA GLN A 212 -9.59 3.70 13.50
C GLN A 212 -8.56 2.59 13.49
N ASN A 213 -7.37 2.88 13.97
CA ASN A 213 -6.30 1.94 14.30
C ASN A 213 -6.70 0.94 15.41
N ALA A 214 -7.90 0.94 15.87
CA ALA A 214 -8.47 -0.11 16.66
C ALA A 214 -9.47 -0.83 15.75
N ILE A 215 -9.17 -2.04 15.38
CA ILE A 215 -10.16 -3.00 14.98
C ILE A 215 -10.97 -3.33 16.25
N PRO A 216 -12.00 -2.65 16.52
CA PRO A 216 -13.03 -3.25 17.30
C PRO A 216 -13.76 -4.10 16.30
N GLU A 217 -14.14 -5.28 16.65
CA GLU A 217 -15.10 -6.21 16.09
C GLU A 217 -16.27 -5.63 15.28
N LYS A 218 -16.07 -4.68 14.36
CA LYS A 218 -17.07 -3.68 14.18
C LYS A 218 -17.29 -3.33 12.76
N MET A 219 -18.37 -3.76 12.35
CA MET A 219 -19.00 -3.47 11.08
C MET A 219 -18.09 -3.78 9.89
N SER A 220 -18.19 -5.02 9.44
CA SER A 220 -17.71 -5.40 8.11
C SER A 220 -18.25 -4.39 7.08
N ALA A 221 -17.51 -4.15 5.99
CA ALA A 221 -17.96 -3.31 4.88
C ALA A 221 -19.40 -3.63 4.45
N SER A 222 -19.78 -4.91 4.53
CA SER A 222 -21.15 -5.39 4.27
C SER A 222 -22.18 -4.82 5.25
N ARG A 223 -21.88 -4.70 6.54
CA ARG A 223 -22.81 -4.10 7.52
C ARG A 223 -22.95 -2.60 7.30
N ARG A 224 -21.88 -1.91 6.95
CA ARG A 224 -21.91 -0.49 6.65
C ARG A 224 -22.69 -0.19 5.39
N LEU A 225 -22.52 -0.99 4.33
CA LEU A 225 -23.31 -0.93 3.12
C LEU A 225 -24.79 -1.21 3.41
N ALA A 226 -25.10 -2.25 4.19
CA ALA A 226 -26.46 -2.56 4.59
C ALA A 226 -27.12 -1.44 5.41
N GLN A 227 -26.35 -0.74 6.25
CA GLN A 227 -26.83 0.43 6.99
C GLN A 227 -27.13 1.60 6.07
N LEU A 228 -26.25 1.90 5.11
CA LEU A 228 -26.48 2.91 4.07
C LEU A 228 -27.71 2.56 3.22
N CYS A 229 -27.83 1.31 2.76
CA CYS A 229 -29.00 0.87 2.00
C CYS A 229 -30.29 1.06 2.77
N ARG A 230 -30.36 0.73 4.07
CA ARG A 230 -31.55 0.97 4.90
C ARG A 230 -31.85 2.45 5.06
N GLN A 231 -30.82 3.27 5.28
CA GLN A 231 -31.00 4.72 5.44
C GLN A 231 -31.63 5.37 4.20
N TYR A 232 -31.33 4.84 3.03
CA TYR A 232 -31.77 5.38 1.75
C TYR A 232 -32.75 4.45 0.99
N GLU A 233 -33.30 3.45 1.66
CA GLU A 233 -34.18 2.42 1.09
C GLU A 233 -35.35 3.01 0.30
N HIS A 234 -35.96 4.08 0.82
CA HIS A 234 -37.07 4.77 0.18
C HIS A 234 -36.70 5.38 -1.19
N ILE A 235 -35.46 5.81 -1.37
CA ILE A 235 -34.97 6.34 -2.64
C ILE A 235 -34.60 5.21 -3.61
N ILE A 236 -33.99 4.12 -3.10
CA ILE A 236 -33.60 2.96 -3.89
C ILE A 236 -34.87 2.28 -4.46
N MET A 237 -35.90 2.10 -3.64
CA MET A 237 -37.11 1.40 -4.02
C MET A 237 -37.92 2.15 -5.06
N HIS A 238 -37.79 3.47 -5.17
CA HIS A 238 -38.50 4.29 -6.17
C HIS A 238 -37.67 4.49 -7.47
N ASN A 239 -36.48 3.95 -7.54
CA ASN A 239 -35.59 4.08 -8.71
C ASN A 239 -35.32 2.70 -9.31
N GLU A 240 -36.01 2.36 -10.42
CA GLU A 240 -35.83 1.05 -11.07
C GLU A 240 -34.41 0.75 -11.49
N LYS A 241 -33.66 1.78 -11.94
CA LYS A 241 -32.25 1.64 -12.29
C LYS A 241 -31.31 1.45 -11.08
N ALA A 242 -31.74 1.83 -9.88
CA ALA A 242 -30.99 1.58 -8.66
C ALA A 242 -31.16 0.16 -8.13
N LYS A 243 -32.19 -0.57 -8.58
CA LYS A 243 -32.45 -1.97 -8.23
C LYS A 243 -31.58 -2.95 -9.02
N GLU A 244 -31.02 -2.51 -10.17
CA GLU A 244 -30.16 -3.33 -11.04
C GLU A 244 -28.68 -3.30 -10.64
N HIS A 245 -28.28 -2.49 -9.64
CA HIS A 245 -26.93 -2.34 -9.10
C HIS A 245 -26.86 -2.70 -7.62
#